data_ec495b91c4e779a97c7d33d3335c09cf
#
_entry.id   ec495b91c4e779a97c7d33d3335c09cf
#
_cell.length_a   1.000
_cell.length_b   1.000
_cell.length_c   1.000
_cell.angle_alpha   90.00
_cell.angle_beta   90.00
_cell.angle_gamma   90.00
#
_symmetry.space_group_name_H-M   'P 1'
#
loop_
_entity.id
_entity.type
_entity.pdbx_description
1 polymer ?
#
loop_
_entity_poly.entity_id
_entity_poly.type
_entity_poly.pdbx_seq_one_letter_code
_entity_poly.pdbx_strand_id
1 'polypeptide(L)'
;MSKVLIVSGHPRLGDDSVANKTILEELTSLLPGAEIDHLDELYPDYAFDVEAEQAKLAAADVIVLQYPLWWYGWPSLLQKWVEDVFVRGFSHGSTGTALRGKRLVVSLTTGAAESYYDAQPGGIEHFLAAVKATSALTGLEYAG
;
A
#
# COMPACT_ATOMS: atom_id res chain seq x y z
N MET A 1 6.07 20.31 6.09
CA MET A 1 6.37 18.90 6.40
C MET A 1 5.50 18.00 5.54
N SER A 2 6.08 16.91 5.06
CA SER A 2 5.33 15.94 4.26
C SER A 2 4.30 15.20 5.09
N LYS A 3 3.10 15.05 4.54
CA LYS A 3 2.06 14.21 5.14
C LYS A 3 2.24 12.79 4.66
N VAL A 4 2.38 11.86 5.58
CA VAL A 4 2.56 10.44 5.31
C VAL A 4 1.28 9.68 5.63
N LEU A 5 0.80 8.91 4.67
CA LEU A 5 -0.30 7.97 4.85
C LEU A 5 0.28 6.55 4.75
N ILE A 6 0.11 5.76 5.79
CA ILE A 6 0.50 4.36 5.81
C ILE A 6 -0.76 3.52 5.66
N VAL A 7 -0.86 2.82 4.53
CA VAL A 7 -2.00 1.93 4.26
C VAL A 7 -1.62 0.52 4.71
N SER A 8 -2.30 0.04 5.74
CA SER A 8 -2.09 -1.30 6.29
C SER A 8 -2.99 -2.29 5.55
N GLY A 9 -2.38 -3.11 4.71
CA GLY A 9 -3.09 -4.03 3.82
C GLY A 9 -3.18 -5.47 4.31
N HIS A 10 -2.76 -5.79 5.53
CA HIS A 10 -2.89 -7.15 6.07
C HIS A 10 -4.35 -7.43 6.44
N PRO A 11 -4.99 -8.48 5.87
CA PRO A 11 -6.41 -8.74 6.11
C PRO A 11 -6.78 -9.07 7.56
N ARG A 12 -5.84 -9.58 8.36
CA ARG A 12 -6.05 -10.00 9.74
C ARG A 12 -4.87 -9.61 10.62
N LEU A 13 -4.55 -8.33 10.62
CA LEU A 13 -3.35 -7.81 11.30
C LEU A 13 -3.31 -8.20 12.79
N GLY A 14 -4.44 -8.10 13.48
CA GLY A 14 -4.53 -8.39 14.91
C GLY A 14 -4.39 -9.86 15.28
N ASP A 15 -4.78 -10.76 14.37
CA ASP A 15 -4.86 -12.19 14.66
C ASP A 15 -3.63 -12.98 14.17
N ASP A 16 -3.20 -12.71 12.94
CA ASP A 16 -2.25 -13.58 12.25
C ASP A 16 -0.85 -12.96 12.07
N SER A 17 -0.71 -11.66 12.29
CA SER A 17 0.53 -10.98 11.95
C SER A 17 1.42 -10.70 13.16
N VAL A 18 2.68 -11.11 13.05
CA VAL A 18 3.74 -10.66 13.96
C VAL A 18 4.57 -9.58 13.29
N ALA A 19 5.10 -9.84 12.09
CA ALA A 19 6.01 -8.93 11.41
C ALA A 19 5.34 -7.63 10.97
N ASN A 20 4.18 -7.69 10.32
CA ASN A 20 3.48 -6.49 9.87
C ASN A 20 3.03 -5.62 11.04
N LYS A 21 2.52 -6.24 12.10
CA LYS A 21 2.11 -5.55 13.32
C LYS A 21 3.29 -4.82 13.97
N THR A 22 4.42 -5.48 14.10
CA THR A 22 5.64 -4.90 14.67
C THR A 22 6.14 -3.72 13.83
N ILE A 23 6.15 -3.85 12.50
CA ILE A 23 6.55 -2.76 11.60
C ILE A 23 5.63 -1.55 11.78
N LEU A 24 4.32 -1.76 11.83
CA LEU A 24 3.37 -0.66 12.03
C LEU A 24 3.56 0.04 13.38
N GLU A 25 3.82 -0.72 14.44
CA GLU A 25 4.12 -0.16 15.76
C GLU A 25 5.38 0.69 15.74
N GLU A 26 6.42 0.23 15.08
CA GLU A 26 7.67 1.00 14.93
C GLU A 26 7.48 2.23 14.07
N LEU A 27 6.76 2.12 12.96
CA LEU A 27 6.46 3.28 12.11
C LEU A 27 5.66 4.34 12.87
N THR A 28 4.74 3.94 13.72
CA THR A 28 3.98 4.85 14.58
C THR A 28 4.91 5.62 15.52
N SER A 29 5.90 4.96 16.08
CA SER A 29 6.91 5.60 16.94
C SER A 29 7.84 6.54 16.19
N LEU A 30 8.29 6.12 15.01
CA LEU A 30 9.25 6.89 14.21
C LEU A 30 8.60 8.04 13.45
N LEU A 31 7.34 7.91 13.10
CA LEU A 31 6.57 8.88 12.32
C LEU A 31 5.28 9.26 13.05
N PRO A 32 5.35 9.95 14.20
CA PRO A 32 4.15 10.21 15.03
C PRO A 32 3.09 11.08 14.36
N GLY A 33 3.47 11.82 13.31
CA GLY A 33 2.53 12.60 12.50
C GLY A 33 1.88 11.84 11.35
N ALA A 34 2.26 10.58 11.11
CA ALA A 34 1.69 9.78 10.02
C ALA A 34 0.28 9.29 10.37
N GLU A 35 -0.60 9.29 9.38
CA GLU A 35 -1.90 8.64 9.48
C GLU A 35 -1.75 7.17 9.09
N ILE A 36 -2.31 6.28 9.89
CA ILE A 36 -2.33 4.85 9.57
C ILE A 36 -3.76 4.46 9.20
N ASP A 37 -3.91 3.96 7.99
CA ASP A 37 -5.17 3.50 7.44
C ASP A 37 -5.28 1.99 7.65
N HIS A 38 -5.91 1.58 8.76
CA HIS A 38 -6.09 0.18 9.13
C HIS A 38 -7.28 -0.41 8.37
N LEU A 39 -7.03 -0.90 7.16
CA LEU A 39 -8.10 -1.39 6.28
C LEU A 39 -8.87 -2.57 6.86
N ASP A 40 -8.21 -3.47 7.57
CA ASP A 40 -8.85 -4.64 8.18
C ASP A 40 -9.82 -4.27 9.30
N GLU A 41 -9.48 -3.25 10.08
CA GLU A 41 -10.35 -2.77 11.17
C GLU A 41 -11.50 -1.93 10.65
N LEU A 42 -11.24 -1.04 9.70
CA LEU A 42 -12.23 -0.12 9.14
C LEU A 42 -13.22 -0.85 8.23
N TYR A 43 -12.74 -1.83 7.48
CA TYR A 43 -13.53 -2.48 6.44
C TYR A 43 -13.45 -4.01 6.54
N PRO A 44 -13.95 -4.61 7.64
CA PRO A 44 -13.84 -6.07 7.82
C PRO A 44 -14.62 -6.88 6.77
N ASP A 45 -15.57 -6.24 6.11
CA ASP A 45 -16.40 -6.82 5.04
C ASP A 45 -15.94 -6.41 3.64
N TYR A 46 -14.81 -5.71 3.52
CA TYR A 46 -14.28 -5.19 2.25
C TYR A 46 -15.20 -4.18 1.54
N ALA A 47 -16.14 -3.58 2.25
CA ALA A 47 -17.00 -2.53 1.73
C ALA A 47 -16.39 -1.15 2.00
N PHE A 48 -15.51 -0.70 1.12
CA PHE A 48 -14.74 0.53 1.31
C PHE A 48 -15.58 1.80 1.16
N ASP A 49 -15.34 2.76 2.03
CA ASP A 49 -15.80 4.14 1.84
C ASP A 49 -14.83 4.82 0.87
N VAL A 50 -15.16 4.78 -0.41
CA VAL A 50 -14.27 5.25 -1.48
C VAL A 50 -13.95 6.72 -1.33
N GLU A 51 -14.94 7.57 -1.02
CA GLU A 51 -14.71 9.01 -0.86
C GLU A 51 -13.76 9.31 0.31
N ALA A 52 -13.92 8.60 1.43
CA ALA A 52 -13.06 8.77 2.59
C ALA A 52 -11.62 8.34 2.27
N GLU A 53 -11.46 7.21 1.59
CA GLU A 53 -10.14 6.71 1.20
C GLU A 53 -9.46 7.61 0.18
N GLN A 54 -10.20 8.11 -0.79
CA GLN A 54 -9.69 9.07 -1.76
C GLN A 54 -9.27 10.40 -1.10
N ALA A 55 -10.00 10.85 -0.11
CA ALA A 55 -9.63 12.07 0.65
C ALA A 55 -8.31 11.89 1.40
N LYS A 56 -8.09 10.73 2.01
CA LYS A 56 -6.82 10.41 2.68
C LYS A 56 -5.64 10.42 1.70
N LEU A 57 -5.82 9.79 0.55
CA LEU A 57 -4.81 9.75 -0.50
C LEU A 57 -4.51 11.14 -1.06
N ALA A 58 -5.54 11.94 -1.32
CA ALA A 58 -5.38 13.28 -1.86
C ALA A 58 -4.62 14.21 -0.88
N ALA A 59 -4.83 14.04 0.41
CA ALA A 59 -4.16 14.84 1.44
C ALA A 59 -2.70 14.43 1.70
N ALA A 60 -2.29 13.22 1.31
CA ALA A 60 -0.96 12.70 1.56
C ALA A 60 0.05 13.20 0.52
N ASP A 61 1.31 13.33 0.93
CA ASP A 61 2.46 13.58 0.04
C ASP A 61 3.21 12.28 -0.22
N VAL A 62 3.26 11.41 0.78
CA VAL A 62 3.90 10.11 0.72
C VAL A 62 2.89 9.05 1.11
N ILE A 63 2.76 8.03 0.29
CA ILE A 63 1.88 6.89 0.51
C ILE A 63 2.76 5.66 0.73
N VAL A 64 2.60 5.01 1.87
CA VAL A 64 3.28 3.75 2.20
C VAL A 64 2.27 2.63 2.13
N LEU A 65 2.54 1.63 1.31
CA LEU A 65 1.77 0.39 1.30
C LEU A 65 2.51 -0.63 2.15
N GLN A 66 1.94 -0.97 3.31
CA GLN A 66 2.48 -1.96 4.23
C GLN A 66 1.64 -3.23 4.14
N TYR A 67 2.24 -4.32 3.65
CA TYR A 67 1.47 -5.55 3.46
C TYR A 67 2.36 -6.81 3.42
N PRO A 68 1.79 -7.99 3.71
CA PRO A 68 2.47 -9.25 3.45
C PRO A 68 2.36 -9.58 1.97
N LEU A 69 3.45 -10.06 1.39
CA LEU A 69 3.45 -10.57 0.01
C LEU A 69 2.80 -11.96 0.02
N TRP A 70 1.54 -12.03 -0.36
CA TRP A 70 0.79 -13.29 -0.41
C TRP A 70 0.61 -13.73 -1.86
N TRP A 71 0.99 -14.95 -2.13
CA TRP A 71 0.92 -15.49 -3.48
C TRP A 71 1.55 -14.54 -4.52
N TYR A 72 2.71 -13.97 -4.14
CA TYR A 72 3.53 -13.11 -5.00
C TYR A 72 2.87 -11.78 -5.40
N GLY A 73 1.86 -11.37 -4.68
CA GLY A 73 1.12 -10.14 -4.96
C GLY A 73 0.53 -9.50 -3.72
N TRP A 74 -0.44 -8.65 -3.93
CA TRP A 74 -1.17 -8.01 -2.83
C TRP A 74 -2.15 -8.98 -2.17
N PRO A 75 -2.34 -8.90 -0.83
CA PRO A 75 -3.45 -9.60 -0.18
C PRO A 75 -4.80 -9.15 -0.75
N SER A 76 -5.82 -9.99 -0.61
CA SER A 76 -7.15 -9.71 -1.15
C SER A 76 -7.74 -8.37 -0.70
N LEU A 77 -7.54 -8.01 0.56
CA LEU A 77 -8.01 -6.75 1.11
C LEU A 77 -7.39 -5.55 0.38
N LEU A 78 -6.07 -5.55 0.21
CA LEU A 78 -5.36 -4.46 -0.46
C LEU A 78 -5.67 -4.45 -1.96
N GLN A 79 -5.77 -5.61 -2.60
CA GLN A 79 -6.12 -5.72 -4.00
C GLN A 79 -7.48 -5.07 -4.28
N LYS A 80 -8.49 -5.43 -3.48
CA LYS A 80 -9.83 -4.85 -3.64
C LYS A 80 -9.86 -3.36 -3.35
N TRP A 81 -9.10 -2.91 -2.35
CA TRP A 81 -8.98 -1.49 -2.03
C TRP A 81 -8.45 -0.71 -3.22
N VAL A 82 -7.39 -1.20 -3.88
CA VAL A 82 -6.86 -0.56 -5.09
C VAL A 82 -7.91 -0.54 -6.19
N GLU A 83 -8.60 -1.66 -6.42
CA GLU A 83 -9.61 -1.76 -7.46
C GLU A 83 -10.77 -0.78 -7.26
N ASP A 84 -11.23 -0.63 -6.02
CA ASP A 84 -12.40 0.19 -5.71
C ASP A 84 -12.06 1.69 -5.58
N VAL A 85 -10.88 2.01 -5.10
CA VAL A 85 -10.47 3.40 -4.77
C VAL A 85 -9.72 4.07 -5.91
N PHE A 86 -8.87 3.33 -6.62
CA PHE A 86 -8.09 3.84 -7.76
C PHE A 86 -8.91 3.78 -9.04
N VAL A 87 -9.92 4.61 -9.12
CA VAL A 87 -10.84 4.62 -10.26
C VAL A 87 -10.47 5.72 -11.26
N ARG A 88 -10.97 5.55 -12.49
CA ARG A 88 -10.81 6.55 -13.55
C ARG A 88 -11.44 7.87 -13.12
N GLY A 89 -10.75 8.97 -13.37
CA GLY A 89 -11.18 10.30 -12.97
C GLY A 89 -10.70 10.71 -11.58
N PHE A 90 -10.12 9.78 -10.80
CA PHE A 90 -9.41 10.09 -9.57
C PHE A 90 -7.91 9.81 -9.72
N SER A 91 -7.54 8.54 -9.89
CA SER A 91 -6.14 8.10 -9.93
C SER A 91 -5.54 8.13 -11.34
N HIS A 92 -6.36 8.05 -12.38
CA HIS A 92 -5.90 7.97 -13.76
C HIS A 92 -6.96 8.50 -14.73
N GLY A 93 -6.60 8.52 -16.02
CA GLY A 93 -7.42 9.13 -17.05
C GLY A 93 -7.14 10.63 -17.18
N SER A 94 -7.77 11.29 -18.16
CA SER A 94 -7.48 12.70 -18.47
C SER A 94 -7.79 13.67 -17.32
N THR A 95 -8.75 13.34 -16.47
CA THR A 95 -9.14 14.15 -15.31
C THR A 95 -8.66 13.57 -13.97
N GLY A 96 -8.07 12.37 -13.99
CA GLY A 96 -7.63 11.65 -12.78
C GLY A 96 -6.19 11.96 -12.43
N THR A 97 -5.94 13.12 -11.82
CA THR A 97 -4.59 13.61 -11.51
C THR A 97 -4.29 13.70 -10.03
N ALA A 98 -5.16 13.15 -9.19
CA ALA A 98 -5.08 13.33 -7.74
C ALA A 98 -3.79 12.75 -7.10
N LEU A 99 -3.19 11.73 -7.71
CA LEU A 99 -2.00 11.05 -7.19
C LEU A 99 -0.69 11.50 -7.85
N ARG A 100 -0.74 12.34 -8.86
CA ARG A 100 0.46 12.77 -9.59
C ARG A 100 1.48 13.45 -8.67
N GLY A 101 2.74 13.01 -8.80
CA GLY A 101 3.85 13.59 -8.06
C GLY A 101 3.95 13.17 -6.60
N LYS A 102 3.02 12.39 -6.09
CA LYS A 102 3.12 11.82 -4.75
C LYS A 102 4.08 10.64 -4.76
N ARG A 103 4.79 10.45 -3.65
CA ARG A 103 5.74 9.33 -3.52
C ARG A 103 5.04 8.07 -3.03
N LEU A 104 5.37 6.95 -3.64
CA LEU A 104 4.90 5.63 -3.22
C LEU A 104 6.06 4.80 -2.69
N VAL A 105 5.94 4.36 -1.46
CA VAL A 105 6.89 3.48 -0.78
C VAL A 105 6.19 2.16 -0.48
N VAL A 106 6.87 1.07 -0.75
CA VAL A 106 6.39 -0.28 -0.41
C VAL A 106 7.18 -0.81 0.78
N SER A 107 6.46 -1.26 1.80
CA SER A 107 7.00 -1.96 2.94
C SER A 107 6.27 -3.31 3.03
N LEU A 108 6.96 -4.37 2.66
CA LEU A 108 6.34 -5.69 2.60
C LEU A 108 7.08 -6.71 3.46
N THR A 109 6.37 -7.76 3.83
CA THR A 109 6.91 -8.92 4.51
C THR A 109 6.72 -10.16 3.65
N THR A 110 7.54 -11.17 3.84
CA THR A 110 7.49 -12.42 3.09
C THR A 110 7.51 -13.62 4.02
N GLY A 111 6.87 -14.70 3.60
CA GLY A 111 6.90 -15.96 4.35
C GLY A 111 8.15 -16.79 4.07
N ALA A 112 8.77 -16.61 2.91
CA ALA A 112 10.02 -17.28 2.55
C ALA A 112 11.23 -16.42 2.91
N ALA A 113 12.39 -17.05 3.02
CA ALA A 113 13.64 -16.36 3.32
C ALA A 113 14.08 -15.47 2.13
N GLU A 114 14.86 -14.44 2.44
CA GLU A 114 15.44 -13.53 1.44
C GLU A 114 16.17 -14.30 0.32
N SER A 115 16.91 -15.33 0.68
CA SER A 115 17.63 -16.17 -0.27
C SER A 115 16.75 -16.80 -1.35
N TYR A 116 15.49 -17.12 -1.02
CA TYR A 116 14.54 -17.63 -1.99
C TYR A 116 14.25 -16.60 -3.08
N TYR A 117 14.01 -15.35 -2.67
CA TYR A 117 13.72 -14.27 -3.61
C TYR A 117 14.95 -13.83 -4.39
N ASP A 118 16.11 -13.82 -3.76
CA ASP A 118 17.38 -13.49 -4.44
C ASP A 118 17.72 -14.48 -5.55
N ALA A 119 17.29 -15.73 -5.40
CA ALA A 119 17.47 -16.77 -6.42
C ALA A 119 16.51 -16.63 -7.62
N GLN A 120 15.45 -15.82 -7.48
CA GLN A 120 14.51 -15.59 -8.57
C GLN A 120 15.05 -14.54 -9.54
N PRO A 121 14.76 -14.66 -10.85
CA PRO A 121 15.15 -13.61 -11.80
C PRO A 121 14.57 -12.26 -11.40
N GLY A 122 15.43 -11.25 -11.21
CA GLY A 122 15.02 -9.91 -10.79
C GLY A 122 14.79 -9.75 -9.29
N GLY A 123 14.97 -10.79 -8.47
CA GLY A 123 14.80 -10.73 -7.02
C GLY A 123 13.37 -10.39 -6.60
N ILE A 124 13.22 -9.81 -5.41
CA ILE A 124 11.91 -9.39 -4.88
C ILE A 124 11.22 -8.36 -5.80
N GLU A 125 11.98 -7.54 -6.47
CA GLU A 125 11.46 -6.52 -7.39
C GLU A 125 10.64 -7.10 -8.54
N HIS A 126 10.91 -8.35 -8.91
CA HIS A 126 10.11 -9.05 -9.91
C HIS A 126 8.63 -9.15 -9.52
N PHE A 127 8.36 -9.28 -8.22
CA PHE A 127 7.00 -9.41 -7.69
C PHE A 127 6.33 -8.07 -7.39
N LEU A 128 7.00 -6.97 -7.73
CA LEU A 128 6.48 -5.61 -7.60
C LEU A 128 6.07 -5.00 -8.96
N ALA A 129 5.98 -5.81 -9.99
CA ALA A 129 5.63 -5.34 -11.32
C ALA A 129 4.26 -4.63 -11.36
N ALA A 130 3.26 -5.16 -10.65
CA ALA A 130 1.94 -4.53 -10.56
C ALA A 130 2.00 -3.17 -9.86
N VAL A 131 2.79 -3.06 -8.81
CA VAL A 131 2.99 -1.79 -8.09
C VAL A 131 3.64 -0.75 -9.00
N LYS A 132 4.67 -1.14 -9.74
CA LYS A 132 5.38 -0.26 -10.68
C LYS A 132 4.48 0.19 -11.82
N ALA A 133 3.69 -0.72 -12.37
CA ALA A 133 2.73 -0.41 -13.43
C ALA A 133 1.63 0.55 -12.92
N THR A 134 1.14 0.31 -11.71
CA THR A 134 0.17 1.19 -11.05
C THR A 134 0.74 2.60 -10.85
N SER A 135 1.99 2.69 -10.40
CA SER A 135 2.68 3.97 -10.24
C SER A 135 2.80 4.72 -11.57
N ALA A 136 3.20 4.01 -12.62
CA ALA A 136 3.34 4.62 -13.96
C ALA A 136 1.99 5.16 -14.48
N LEU A 137 0.91 4.41 -14.28
CA LEU A 137 -0.41 4.82 -14.74
C LEU A 137 -0.95 6.03 -13.97
N THR A 138 -0.72 6.07 -12.67
CA THR A 138 -1.31 7.09 -11.79
C THR A 138 -0.45 8.32 -11.59
N GLY A 139 0.79 8.29 -12.06
CA GLY A 139 1.75 9.38 -11.85
C GLY A 139 2.37 9.41 -10.45
N LEU A 140 2.18 8.34 -9.67
CA LEU A 140 2.92 8.15 -8.43
C LEU A 140 4.40 7.94 -8.73
N GLU A 141 5.26 8.48 -7.88
CA GLU A 141 6.71 8.28 -7.98
C GLU A 141 7.11 7.11 -7.09
N TYR A 142 7.38 5.97 -7.72
CA TYR A 142 7.79 4.77 -6.99
C TYR A 142 9.19 4.96 -6.39
N ALA A 143 9.26 4.92 -5.07
CA ALA A 143 10.52 5.16 -4.34
C ALA A 143 11.15 3.89 -3.75
N GLY A 144 10.50 2.74 -3.95
CA GLY A 144 11.05 1.45 -3.49
C GLY A 144 10.40 0.82 -2.29
#